data_e1030444af621c88e661961eec51952a
#
_entry.id   e1030444af621c88e661961eec51952a
#
_cell.length_a   1.000
_cell.length_b   1.000
_cell.length_c   1.000
_cell.angle_alpha   90.00
_cell.angle_beta   90.00
_cell.angle_gamma   90.00
#
_symmetry.space_group_name_H-M   'P 1'
#
loop_
_entity.id
_entity.type
_entity.pdbx_description
1 polymer ?
#
loop_
_entity_poly.entity_id
_entity_poly.type
_entity_poly.pdbx_seq_one_letter_code
_entity_poly.pdbx_strand_id
1 'polypeptide(L)'
;MYGSTSKSTPGQLSSRRTTSRTSSWRSDRETMLAERPKVEHAIAAVCGRQDFNIQRIPEDHAGGKWRLRNDSALGQGGNVEVDLNFMFRTPLWPVTVRDSRPIGSHSASDIAILDEHELAVGKLSALLPRHAASNLFDAHHFLTRAVFDPARLRRAFIVYGAMNRKHWRTLTVDDIGFETHELRSTLFPVLRTDHLAATTNPEGCAQQVVEETRAALNAVLPYSDAEREFLDRILDRARIEPSLLTNDPELADRILHHPALLWKAQNVREFRGS
;
A
#
# COMPACT_ATOMS: atom_id res chain seq x y z
N MET A 1 -62.32 35.82 12.45
CA MET A 1 -61.09 36.62 12.61
C MET A 1 -59.94 35.84 11.96
N TYR A 2 -59.32 36.47 11.03
CA TYR A 2 -58.35 35.86 10.09
C TYR A 2 -57.01 35.52 10.76
N GLY A 3 -56.53 34.30 10.60
CA GLY A 3 -55.19 33.86 10.93
C GLY A 3 -54.41 33.59 9.64
N SER A 4 -53.44 34.43 9.36
CA SER A 4 -52.56 34.39 8.20
C SER A 4 -51.55 33.25 8.32
N THR A 5 -51.57 32.30 7.35
CA THR A 5 -50.55 31.28 7.20
C THR A 5 -49.45 31.77 6.26
N SER A 6 -48.29 32.07 6.81
CA SER A 6 -47.08 32.33 6.03
C SER A 6 -46.50 31.03 5.48
N LYS A 7 -46.47 30.87 4.16
CA LYS A 7 -45.75 29.80 3.45
C LYS A 7 -44.24 30.13 3.48
N SER A 8 -43.48 29.30 4.16
CA SER A 8 -42.04 29.32 4.07
C SER A 8 -41.60 28.60 2.79
N THR A 9 -40.91 29.28 1.93
CA THR A 9 -40.26 28.80 0.71
C THR A 9 -39.07 27.88 1.09
N PRO A 10 -38.91 26.72 0.47
CA PRO A 10 -37.72 25.89 0.73
C PRO A 10 -36.48 26.56 0.13
N GLY A 11 -35.51 26.87 0.98
CA GLY A 11 -34.23 27.42 0.57
C GLY A 11 -33.51 26.43 -0.36
N GLN A 12 -33.08 26.95 -1.50
CA GLN A 12 -32.16 26.24 -2.40
C GLN A 12 -30.87 25.88 -1.67
N LEU A 13 -30.69 24.61 -1.43
CA LEU A 13 -29.39 24.03 -1.06
C LEU A 13 -28.45 24.21 -2.26
N SER A 14 -27.59 25.22 -2.17
CA SER A 14 -26.45 25.43 -3.02
C SER A 14 -25.62 24.16 -3.00
N SER A 15 -25.65 23.39 -4.09
CA SER A 15 -24.72 22.28 -4.32
C SER A 15 -23.30 22.86 -4.41
N ARG A 16 -22.60 22.87 -3.29
CA ARG A 16 -21.14 23.04 -3.34
C ARG A 16 -20.61 21.89 -4.18
N ARG A 17 -20.23 22.18 -5.41
CA ARG A 17 -19.41 21.29 -6.22
C ARG A 17 -18.18 20.98 -5.39
N THR A 18 -18.13 19.76 -4.89
CA THR A 18 -16.91 19.15 -4.39
C THR A 18 -16.01 18.98 -5.61
N THR A 19 -15.20 20.00 -5.90
CA THR A 19 -14.11 19.86 -6.86
C THR A 19 -13.25 18.71 -6.37
N SER A 20 -13.25 17.64 -7.13
CA SER A 20 -12.51 16.42 -6.84
C SER A 20 -11.04 16.77 -6.55
N ARG A 21 -10.61 16.52 -5.35
CA ARG A 21 -9.21 16.63 -4.91
C ARG A 21 -8.29 15.58 -5.56
N THR A 22 -8.67 15.03 -6.68
CA THR A 22 -7.87 14.04 -7.42
C THR A 22 -6.62 14.61 -8.09
N SER A 23 -6.47 15.95 -8.15
CA SER A 23 -5.28 16.59 -8.70
C SER A 23 -4.11 16.74 -7.71
N SER A 24 -4.29 16.49 -6.41
CA SER A 24 -3.25 16.76 -5.41
C SER A 24 -2.22 15.63 -5.24
N TRP A 25 -2.46 14.44 -5.81
CA TRP A 25 -1.56 13.29 -5.69
C TRP A 25 -0.38 13.30 -6.67
N ARG A 26 -0.42 14.17 -7.68
CA ARG A 26 0.65 14.38 -8.65
C ARG A 26 1.65 15.47 -8.23
N SER A 27 1.84 15.65 -6.93
CA SER A 27 2.79 16.63 -6.48
C SER A 27 4.21 16.20 -6.84
N ASP A 28 4.96 17.08 -7.45
CA ASP A 28 6.39 16.90 -7.66
C ASP A 28 7.13 16.81 -6.31
N ARG A 29 8.45 16.62 -6.35
CA ARG A 29 9.26 16.52 -5.14
C ARG A 29 9.19 17.79 -4.29
N GLU A 30 9.12 18.96 -4.91
CA GLU A 30 9.09 20.25 -4.20
C GLU A 30 7.78 20.42 -3.44
N THR A 31 6.66 20.12 -4.08
CA THR A 31 5.34 20.15 -3.44
C THR A 31 5.27 19.16 -2.27
N MET A 32 5.82 17.95 -2.45
CA MET A 32 5.89 16.95 -1.38
C MET A 32 6.71 17.45 -0.19
N LEU A 33 7.87 18.04 -0.43
CA LEU A 33 8.72 18.61 0.63
C LEU A 33 8.03 19.78 1.35
N ALA A 34 7.25 20.59 0.64
CA ALA A 34 6.46 21.69 1.22
C ALA A 34 5.24 21.19 2.03
N GLU A 35 4.66 20.04 1.66
CA GLU A 35 3.52 19.46 2.37
C GLU A 35 3.92 18.59 3.56
N ARG A 36 5.10 18.02 3.57
CA ARG A 36 5.59 17.14 4.64
C ARG A 36 5.45 17.75 6.04
N PRO A 37 5.84 19.01 6.31
CA PRO A 37 5.66 19.61 7.64
C PRO A 37 4.21 19.67 8.08
N LYS A 38 3.25 19.80 7.16
CA LYS A 38 1.81 19.80 7.48
C LYS A 38 1.35 18.41 7.94
N VAL A 39 1.84 17.36 7.29
CA VAL A 39 1.56 15.97 7.68
C VAL A 39 2.16 15.67 9.05
N GLU A 40 3.41 16.06 9.27
CA GLU A 40 4.10 15.90 10.55
C GLU A 40 3.39 16.64 11.69
N HIS A 41 2.96 17.87 11.43
CA HIS A 41 2.17 18.66 12.39
C HIS A 41 0.82 18.00 12.69
N ALA A 42 0.12 17.47 11.68
CA ALA A 42 -1.14 16.78 11.87
C ALA A 42 -0.98 15.51 12.74
N ILE A 43 0.07 14.74 12.51
CA ILE A 43 0.39 13.56 13.35
C ILE A 43 0.68 14.00 14.78
N ALA A 44 1.53 14.99 14.98
CA ALA A 44 1.86 15.50 16.30
C ALA A 44 0.60 16.01 17.05
N ALA A 45 -0.29 16.72 16.37
CA ALA A 45 -1.54 17.21 16.94
C ALA A 45 -2.50 16.07 17.32
N VAL A 46 -2.57 14.99 16.52
CA VAL A 46 -3.37 13.80 16.88
C VAL A 46 -2.76 13.09 18.08
N CYS A 47 -1.44 12.89 18.09
CA CYS A 47 -0.73 12.26 19.21
C CYS A 47 -0.97 13.00 20.52
N GLY A 48 -0.86 14.34 20.52
CA GLY A 48 -1.11 15.14 21.72
C GLY A 48 -2.56 15.06 22.25
N ARG A 49 -3.55 14.87 21.36
CA ARG A 49 -4.95 14.71 21.76
C ARG A 49 -5.31 13.31 22.28
N GLN A 50 -4.51 12.32 21.94
CA GLN A 50 -4.74 10.91 22.24
C GLN A 50 -3.73 10.36 23.26
N ASP A 51 -3.01 11.23 23.97
CA ASP A 51 -2.01 10.90 24.99
C ASP A 51 -0.90 9.95 24.50
N PHE A 52 -0.57 10.03 23.19
CA PHE A 52 0.60 9.34 22.65
C PHE A 52 1.85 10.19 22.85
N ASN A 53 2.89 9.56 23.38
CA ASN A 53 4.22 10.17 23.45
C ASN A 53 5.01 9.81 22.18
N ILE A 54 5.45 10.82 21.43
CA ILE A 54 6.25 10.64 20.22
C ILE A 54 7.68 10.35 20.64
N GLN A 55 8.15 9.11 20.44
CA GLN A 55 9.52 8.69 20.79
C GLN A 55 10.49 8.86 19.61
N ARG A 56 10.00 8.78 18.37
CA ARG A 56 10.82 8.91 17.18
C ARG A 56 10.06 9.58 16.06
N ILE A 57 10.70 10.57 15.44
CA ILE A 57 10.31 11.23 14.19
C ILE A 57 11.33 10.82 13.12
N PRO A 58 10.92 10.39 11.91
CA PRO A 58 11.88 10.06 10.85
C PRO A 58 12.49 11.33 10.27
N GLU A 59 13.79 11.30 10.03
CA GLU A 59 14.53 12.39 9.40
C GLU A 59 14.65 12.22 7.88
N ASP A 60 14.41 11.00 7.38
CA ASP A 60 14.53 10.69 5.96
C ASP A 60 13.50 11.47 5.12
N HIS A 61 13.98 12.10 4.06
CA HIS A 61 13.16 12.87 3.12
C HIS A 61 12.12 12.02 2.35
N ALA A 62 12.37 10.73 2.19
CA ALA A 62 11.45 9.79 1.52
C ALA A 62 10.30 9.32 2.41
N GLY A 63 10.31 9.67 3.71
CA GLY A 63 9.38 9.21 4.72
C GLY A 63 10.07 8.48 5.86
N GLY A 64 9.39 7.57 6.52
CA GLY A 64 9.96 6.72 7.56
C GLY A 64 8.97 6.39 8.67
N LYS A 65 9.49 5.82 9.74
CA LYS A 65 8.69 5.31 10.85
C LYS A 65 8.69 6.26 12.04
N TRP A 66 7.50 6.66 12.42
CA TRP A 66 7.22 7.30 13.70
C TRP A 66 6.99 6.23 14.74
N ARG A 67 7.60 6.37 15.90
CA ARG A 67 7.31 5.51 17.05
C ARG A 67 6.55 6.30 18.09
N LEU A 68 5.37 5.82 18.40
CA LEU A 68 4.44 6.40 19.36
C LEU A 68 4.33 5.45 20.54
N ARG A 69 4.43 5.97 21.77
CA ARG A 69 4.20 5.20 22.99
C ARG A 69 2.90 5.64 23.63
N ASN A 70 2.12 4.68 24.06
CA ASN A 70 0.94 4.91 24.88
C ASN A 70 1.03 4.04 26.14
N ASP A 71 0.37 4.49 27.18
CA ASP A 71 0.10 3.66 28.35
C ASP A 71 -1.30 3.07 28.20
N SER A 72 -1.38 1.73 28.14
CA SER A 72 -2.65 1.05 27.99
C SER A 72 -3.45 1.13 29.29
N ALA A 73 -4.78 1.04 29.20
CA ALA A 73 -5.66 0.96 30.35
C ALA A 73 -5.35 -0.21 31.32
N LEU A 74 -4.55 -1.17 30.88
CA LEU A 74 -4.08 -2.32 31.65
C LEU A 74 -2.72 -2.06 32.33
N GLY A 75 -2.20 -0.84 32.28
CA GLY A 75 -0.94 -0.43 32.93
C GLY A 75 0.33 -0.89 32.19
N GLN A 76 0.20 -1.49 31.00
CA GLN A 76 1.35 -1.88 30.18
C GLN A 76 1.57 -0.85 29.08
N GLY A 77 2.82 -0.39 28.92
CA GLY A 77 3.17 0.50 27.80
C GLY A 77 3.07 -0.22 26.47
N GLY A 78 2.38 0.39 25.51
CA GLY A 78 2.28 -0.06 24.12
C GLY A 78 3.09 0.83 23.19
N ASN A 79 3.55 0.27 22.07
CA ASN A 79 4.15 1.03 20.97
C ASN A 79 3.31 0.90 19.73
N VAL A 80 3.04 2.04 19.08
CA VAL A 80 2.42 2.09 17.74
C VAL A 80 3.45 2.65 16.77
N GLU A 81 3.64 1.99 15.65
CA GLU A 81 4.46 2.49 14.56
C GLU A 81 3.56 3.05 13.45
N VAL A 82 3.84 4.29 13.04
CA VAL A 82 3.22 4.92 11.87
C VAL A 82 4.30 5.02 10.79
N ASP A 83 4.12 4.30 9.69
CA ASP A 83 5.05 4.31 8.57
C ASP A 83 4.49 5.21 7.46
N LEU A 84 5.24 6.26 7.12
CA LEU A 84 4.90 7.18 6.04
C LEU A 84 5.89 6.98 4.89
N ASN A 85 5.38 6.82 3.69
CA ASN A 85 6.20 6.69 2.50
C ASN A 85 5.71 7.63 1.38
N PHE A 86 6.51 8.67 1.11
CA PHE A 86 6.19 9.66 0.09
C PHE A 86 6.57 9.22 -1.33
N MET A 87 7.33 8.15 -1.50
CA MET A 87 7.69 7.62 -2.83
C MET A 87 6.52 6.92 -3.53
N PHE A 88 5.57 6.38 -2.76
CA PHE A 88 4.36 5.72 -3.27
C PHE A 88 3.12 6.64 -3.25
N ARG A 89 3.32 7.96 -3.33
CA ARG A 89 2.23 8.94 -3.29
C ARG A 89 1.37 9.03 -4.55
N THR A 90 1.80 8.39 -5.64
CA THR A 90 1.06 8.38 -6.91
C THR A 90 0.51 6.97 -7.15
N PRO A 91 -0.78 6.74 -6.97
CA PRO A 91 -1.39 5.44 -7.27
C PRO A 91 -1.51 5.23 -8.78
N LEU A 92 -1.48 3.97 -9.23
CA LEU A 92 -1.67 3.60 -10.64
C LEU A 92 -3.12 3.80 -11.08
N TRP A 93 -4.08 3.57 -10.18
CA TRP A 93 -5.50 3.78 -10.44
C TRP A 93 -6.11 4.78 -9.46
N PRO A 94 -7.30 5.31 -9.76
CA PRO A 94 -8.01 6.20 -8.84
C PRO A 94 -8.24 5.52 -7.49
N VAL A 95 -7.99 6.26 -6.41
CA VAL A 95 -8.31 5.81 -5.06
C VAL A 95 -9.82 5.73 -4.87
N THR A 96 -10.27 4.76 -4.06
CA THR A 96 -11.65 4.68 -3.58
C THR A 96 -11.76 5.27 -2.19
N VAL A 97 -12.92 5.84 -1.87
CA VAL A 97 -13.19 6.36 -0.52
C VAL A 97 -14.13 5.39 0.19
N ARG A 98 -13.78 4.95 1.37
CA ARG A 98 -14.57 4.01 2.18
C ARG A 98 -14.48 4.36 3.67
N ASP A 99 -15.49 3.94 4.41
CA ASP A 99 -15.48 3.98 5.87
C ASP A 99 -14.78 2.75 6.45
N SER A 100 -14.13 2.89 7.59
CA SER A 100 -13.54 1.77 8.30
C SER A 100 -14.63 0.90 8.93
N ARG A 101 -14.32 -0.37 9.13
CA ARG A 101 -15.11 -1.19 10.07
C ARG A 101 -14.92 -0.63 11.47
N PRO A 102 -15.96 -0.63 12.33
CA PRO A 102 -15.82 -0.23 13.69
C PRO A 102 -14.83 -1.13 14.46
N ILE A 103 -13.98 -0.52 15.28
CA ILE A 103 -13.12 -1.20 16.26
C ILE A 103 -13.54 -0.68 17.62
N GLY A 104 -14.30 -1.48 18.36
CA GLY A 104 -14.98 -1.01 19.57
C GLY A 104 -15.97 0.10 19.22
N SER A 105 -15.83 1.28 19.86
CA SER A 105 -16.64 2.48 19.60
C SER A 105 -16.05 3.41 18.53
N HIS A 106 -14.93 3.06 17.92
CA HIS A 106 -14.21 3.92 16.99
C HIS A 106 -14.42 3.48 15.54
N SER A 107 -14.67 4.47 14.69
CA SER A 107 -14.70 4.31 13.22
C SER A 107 -14.09 5.54 12.57
N ALA A 108 -13.59 5.41 11.37
CA ALA A 108 -13.12 6.51 10.55
C ALA A 108 -13.90 6.53 9.25
N SER A 109 -14.32 7.72 8.81
CA SER A 109 -15.06 7.94 7.57
C SER A 109 -14.18 8.56 6.51
N ASP A 110 -14.58 8.40 5.25
CA ASP A 110 -13.94 9.03 4.08
C ASP A 110 -12.45 8.69 3.92
N ILE A 111 -12.07 7.46 4.21
CA ILE A 111 -10.68 7.00 4.06
C ILE A 111 -10.40 6.74 2.58
N ALA A 112 -9.38 7.42 2.04
CA ALA A 112 -8.87 7.14 0.71
C ALA A 112 -8.06 5.83 0.73
N ILE A 113 -8.50 4.85 -0.06
CA ILE A 113 -7.90 3.51 -0.15
C ILE A 113 -7.36 3.30 -1.56
N LEU A 114 -6.17 2.75 -1.68
CA LEU A 114 -5.60 2.32 -2.94
C LEU A 114 -6.49 1.25 -3.61
N ASP A 115 -6.39 1.15 -4.92
CA ASP A 115 -6.97 0.05 -5.68
C ASP A 115 -6.52 -1.30 -5.12
N GLU A 116 -7.43 -2.28 -5.09
CA GLU A 116 -7.18 -3.58 -4.45
C GLU A 116 -6.03 -4.38 -5.11
N HIS A 117 -5.81 -4.20 -6.43
CA HIS A 117 -4.66 -4.81 -7.12
C HIS A 117 -3.34 -4.21 -6.65
N GLU A 118 -3.29 -2.90 -6.39
CA GLU A 118 -2.11 -2.23 -5.84
C GLU A 118 -1.85 -2.68 -4.40
N LEU A 119 -2.91 -2.83 -3.59
CA LEU A 119 -2.79 -3.34 -2.22
C LEU A 119 -2.23 -4.77 -2.19
N ALA A 120 -2.78 -5.67 -3.03
CA ALA A 120 -2.32 -7.05 -3.13
C ALA A 120 -0.85 -7.12 -3.56
N VAL A 121 -0.49 -6.37 -4.60
CA VAL A 121 0.90 -6.32 -5.09
C VAL A 121 1.84 -5.66 -4.09
N GLY A 122 1.39 -4.66 -3.35
CA GLY A 122 2.16 -4.08 -2.24
C GLY A 122 2.55 -5.12 -1.20
N LYS A 123 1.64 -6.04 -0.85
CA LYS A 123 1.91 -7.16 0.08
C LYS A 123 2.85 -8.20 -0.53
N LEU A 124 2.68 -8.54 -1.81
CA LEU A 124 3.61 -9.42 -2.54
C LEU A 124 5.01 -8.82 -2.61
N SER A 125 5.11 -7.53 -2.91
CA SER A 125 6.38 -6.82 -2.99
C SER A 125 7.10 -6.72 -1.64
N ALA A 126 6.39 -6.84 -0.54
CA ALA A 126 6.98 -6.93 0.79
C ALA A 126 7.39 -8.38 1.16
N LEU A 127 6.60 -9.37 0.72
CA LEU A 127 6.85 -10.79 0.99
C LEU A 127 8.12 -11.29 0.29
N LEU A 128 8.20 -11.07 -1.02
CA LEU A 128 9.23 -11.67 -1.89
C LEU A 128 10.69 -11.36 -1.48
N PRO A 129 11.05 -10.16 -0.99
CA PRO A 129 12.40 -9.90 -0.51
C PRO A 129 12.67 -10.32 0.95
N ARG A 130 11.63 -10.54 1.76
CA ARG A 130 11.77 -10.71 3.22
C ARG A 130 11.42 -12.09 3.74
N HIS A 131 10.59 -12.84 3.02
CA HIS A 131 10.04 -14.14 3.43
C HIS A 131 9.38 -14.15 4.83
N ALA A 132 8.88 -12.99 5.28
CA ALA A 132 8.24 -12.85 6.59
C ALA A 132 6.88 -13.55 6.60
N ALA A 133 6.62 -14.34 7.64
CA ALA A 133 5.39 -15.11 7.79
C ALA A 133 4.12 -14.25 7.79
N SER A 134 4.18 -13.06 8.38
CA SER A 134 3.08 -12.09 8.37
C SER A 134 2.78 -11.57 6.95
N ASN A 135 3.81 -11.31 6.14
CA ASN A 135 3.64 -10.88 4.76
C ASN A 135 3.04 -12.00 3.88
N LEU A 136 3.43 -13.25 4.12
CA LEU A 136 2.84 -14.41 3.46
C LEU A 136 1.35 -14.55 3.78
N PHE A 137 0.99 -14.45 5.06
CA PHE A 137 -0.39 -14.50 5.50
C PHE A 137 -1.25 -13.40 4.87
N ASP A 138 -0.74 -12.16 4.85
CA ASP A 138 -1.41 -11.03 4.22
C ASP A 138 -1.58 -11.22 2.71
N ALA A 139 -0.52 -11.63 2.01
CA ALA A 139 -0.55 -11.85 0.56
C ALA A 139 -1.53 -12.98 0.20
N HIS A 140 -1.49 -14.10 0.91
CA HIS A 140 -2.43 -15.19 0.75
C HIS A 140 -3.88 -14.73 0.93
N HIS A 141 -4.16 -13.99 2.01
CA HIS A 141 -5.51 -13.50 2.29
C HIS A 141 -6.06 -12.61 1.16
N PHE A 142 -5.24 -11.72 0.63
CA PHE A 142 -5.63 -10.90 -0.51
C PHE A 142 -5.85 -11.74 -1.77
N LEU A 143 -4.90 -12.56 -2.13
CA LEU A 143 -4.92 -13.29 -3.40
C LEU A 143 -5.99 -14.38 -3.48
N THR A 144 -6.41 -14.95 -2.35
CA THR A 144 -7.40 -16.03 -2.32
C THR A 144 -8.83 -15.56 -2.07
N ARG A 145 -9.03 -14.35 -1.54
CA ARG A 145 -10.36 -13.83 -1.17
C ARG A 145 -10.90 -12.74 -2.10
N ALA A 146 -10.04 -12.03 -2.79
CA ALA A 146 -10.47 -11.01 -3.75
C ALA A 146 -10.56 -11.60 -5.16
N VAL A 147 -11.53 -11.09 -5.93
CA VAL A 147 -11.64 -11.40 -7.36
C VAL A 147 -10.90 -10.29 -8.11
N PHE A 148 -9.70 -10.59 -8.58
CA PHE A 148 -8.87 -9.64 -9.32
C PHE A 148 -9.10 -9.73 -10.83
N ASP A 149 -9.02 -8.58 -11.50
CA ASP A 149 -8.73 -8.53 -12.93
C ASP A 149 -7.25 -8.96 -13.14
N PRO A 150 -7.01 -10.10 -13.81
CA PRO A 150 -5.65 -10.61 -14.00
C PRO A 150 -4.72 -9.62 -14.71
N ALA A 151 -5.25 -8.86 -15.69
CA ALA A 151 -4.45 -7.90 -16.44
C ALA A 151 -4.05 -6.69 -15.58
N ARG A 152 -4.92 -6.21 -14.69
CA ARG A 152 -4.59 -5.17 -13.73
C ARG A 152 -3.58 -5.66 -12.70
N LEU A 153 -3.78 -6.87 -12.16
CA LEU A 153 -2.87 -7.45 -11.18
C LEU A 153 -1.47 -7.61 -11.77
N ARG A 154 -1.34 -8.12 -13.02
CA ARG A 154 -0.06 -8.24 -13.72
C ARG A 154 0.63 -6.89 -13.90
N ARG A 155 -0.10 -5.87 -14.37
CA ARG A 155 0.47 -4.51 -14.56
C ARG A 155 0.98 -3.94 -13.24
N ALA A 156 0.20 -4.01 -12.16
CA ALA A 156 0.67 -3.59 -10.84
C ALA A 156 1.92 -4.36 -10.43
N PHE A 157 1.92 -5.69 -10.61
CA PHE A 157 3.04 -6.55 -10.22
C PHE A 157 4.36 -6.18 -10.92
N ILE A 158 4.30 -5.88 -12.21
CA ILE A 158 5.47 -5.44 -12.99
C ILE A 158 5.94 -4.05 -12.56
N VAL A 159 5.01 -3.10 -12.40
CA VAL A 159 5.36 -1.72 -12.05
C VAL A 159 5.95 -1.65 -10.64
N TYR A 160 5.32 -2.28 -9.65
CA TYR A 160 5.83 -2.33 -8.27
C TYR A 160 7.12 -3.13 -8.17
N GLY A 161 7.25 -4.19 -8.97
CA GLY A 161 8.47 -4.98 -9.07
C GLY A 161 9.65 -4.18 -9.59
N ALA A 162 9.43 -3.34 -10.61
CA ALA A 162 10.45 -2.47 -11.15
C ALA A 162 10.99 -1.44 -10.12
N MET A 163 10.19 -1.09 -9.12
CA MET A 163 10.59 -0.19 -8.02
C MET A 163 11.37 -0.92 -6.93
N ASN A 164 11.26 -2.25 -6.85
CA ASN A 164 11.81 -3.05 -5.76
C ASN A 164 13.35 -3.12 -5.82
N ARG A 165 13.96 -3.43 -4.67
CA ARG A 165 15.41 -3.69 -4.56
C ARG A 165 15.78 -5.10 -5.01
N LYS A 166 14.88 -6.08 -4.81
CA LYS A 166 15.08 -7.46 -5.29
C LYS A 166 15.09 -7.47 -6.83
N HIS A 167 15.88 -8.37 -7.38
CA HIS A 167 15.98 -8.53 -8.83
C HIS A 167 14.72 -9.20 -9.38
N TRP A 168 13.73 -8.39 -9.78
CA TRP A 168 12.39 -8.84 -10.12
C TRP A 168 12.33 -9.75 -11.36
N ARG A 169 13.27 -9.61 -12.29
CA ARG A 169 13.35 -10.41 -13.52
C ARG A 169 13.54 -11.92 -13.32
N THR A 170 14.14 -12.31 -12.21
CA THR A 170 14.45 -13.70 -11.87
C THR A 170 13.45 -14.35 -10.95
N LEU A 171 12.35 -13.63 -10.63
CA LEU A 171 11.30 -14.16 -9.77
C LEU A 171 10.60 -15.36 -10.39
N THR A 172 10.40 -16.36 -9.56
CA THR A 172 9.59 -17.55 -9.83
C THR A 172 8.59 -17.77 -8.69
N VAL A 173 7.66 -18.68 -8.89
CA VAL A 173 6.71 -19.06 -7.83
C VAL A 173 7.42 -19.70 -6.63
N ASP A 174 8.61 -20.26 -6.84
CA ASP A 174 9.41 -20.90 -5.79
C ASP A 174 10.05 -19.90 -4.82
N ASP A 175 10.09 -18.61 -5.19
CA ASP A 175 10.50 -17.53 -4.28
C ASP A 175 9.47 -17.26 -3.16
N ILE A 176 8.28 -17.88 -3.22
CA ILE A 176 7.31 -17.80 -2.13
C ILE A 176 7.70 -18.80 -1.05
N GLY A 177 7.96 -18.29 0.14
CA GLY A 177 8.30 -19.06 1.31
C GLY A 177 8.16 -18.22 2.57
N PHE A 178 8.51 -18.82 3.69
CA PHE A 178 8.55 -18.18 5.00
C PHE A 178 9.65 -18.79 5.87
N GLU A 179 10.07 -18.01 6.88
CA GLU A 179 10.96 -18.51 7.91
C GLU A 179 10.16 -19.21 9.01
N THR A 180 10.38 -20.51 9.22
CA THR A 180 9.57 -21.33 10.15
C THR A 180 9.53 -20.78 11.57
N HIS A 181 10.63 -20.18 12.05
CA HIS A 181 10.66 -19.60 13.39
C HIS A 181 9.74 -18.39 13.55
N GLU A 182 9.48 -17.62 12.48
CA GLU A 182 8.59 -16.45 12.50
C GLU A 182 7.12 -16.82 12.67
N LEU A 183 6.72 -18.03 12.26
CA LEU A 183 5.34 -18.49 12.49
C LEU A 183 4.99 -18.43 13.97
N ARG A 184 5.86 -19.00 14.81
CA ARG A 184 5.61 -19.12 16.26
C ARG A 184 5.91 -17.83 17.01
N SER A 185 6.96 -17.11 16.61
CA SER A 185 7.41 -15.91 17.34
C SER A 185 6.68 -14.63 16.93
N THR A 186 6.22 -14.53 15.70
CA THR A 186 5.73 -13.27 15.12
C THR A 186 4.28 -13.34 14.65
N LEU A 187 3.90 -14.43 13.94
CA LEU A 187 2.57 -14.51 13.36
C LEU A 187 1.51 -15.04 14.34
N PHE A 188 1.73 -16.21 14.95
CA PHE A 188 0.74 -16.82 15.83
C PHE A 188 0.31 -15.96 17.02
N PRO A 189 1.19 -15.21 17.68
CA PRO A 189 0.79 -14.34 18.80
C PRO A 189 -0.21 -13.24 18.41
N VAL A 190 -0.30 -12.88 17.14
CA VAL A 190 -1.18 -11.81 16.64
C VAL A 190 -2.40 -12.32 15.88
N LEU A 191 -2.48 -13.63 15.62
CA LEU A 191 -3.65 -14.23 15.01
C LEU A 191 -4.79 -14.34 16.02
N ARG A 192 -6.01 -14.20 15.51
CA ARG A 192 -7.23 -14.42 16.29
C ARG A 192 -7.31 -15.86 16.77
N THR A 193 -7.85 -16.07 17.96
CA THR A 193 -7.98 -17.39 18.59
C THR A 193 -8.78 -18.40 17.76
N ASP A 194 -9.78 -17.92 16.99
CA ASP A 194 -10.57 -18.75 16.10
C ASP A 194 -9.75 -19.31 14.93
N HIS A 195 -8.80 -18.54 14.39
CA HIS A 195 -7.84 -19.03 13.39
C HIS A 195 -6.87 -20.07 13.96
N LEU A 196 -6.40 -19.85 15.19
CA LEU A 196 -5.48 -20.78 15.85
C LEU A 196 -6.18 -22.08 16.27
N ALA A 197 -7.41 -22.01 16.78
CA ALA A 197 -8.18 -23.19 17.20
C ALA A 197 -8.54 -24.13 16.03
N ALA A 198 -8.66 -23.58 14.81
CA ALA A 198 -8.90 -24.38 13.61
C ALA A 198 -7.61 -25.08 13.10
N THR A 199 -6.45 -24.76 13.67
CA THR A 199 -5.15 -25.22 13.17
C THR A 199 -4.57 -26.29 14.10
N THR A 200 -4.87 -27.55 13.83
CA THR A 200 -4.28 -28.70 14.56
C THR A 200 -2.81 -28.94 14.20
N ASN A 201 -2.39 -28.50 13.01
CA ASN A 201 -1.01 -28.59 12.52
C ASN A 201 -0.58 -27.22 11.94
N PRO A 202 0.07 -26.35 12.73
CA PRO A 202 0.49 -25.05 12.29
C PRO A 202 1.45 -25.04 11.09
N GLU A 203 2.37 -25.98 11.05
CA GLU A 203 3.37 -26.09 9.96
C GLU A 203 2.72 -26.57 8.66
N GLY A 204 1.82 -27.54 8.74
CA GLY A 204 1.03 -28.00 7.59
C GLY A 204 0.10 -26.92 7.05
N CYS A 205 -0.51 -26.10 7.93
CA CYS A 205 -1.31 -24.96 7.52
C CYS A 205 -0.46 -23.91 6.81
N ALA A 206 0.73 -23.60 7.31
CA ALA A 206 1.64 -22.65 6.67
C ALA A 206 2.12 -23.16 5.30
N GLN A 207 2.39 -24.44 5.16
CA GLN A 207 2.74 -25.05 3.87
C GLN A 207 1.61 -24.95 2.87
N GLN A 208 0.36 -25.18 3.28
CA GLN A 208 -0.82 -24.97 2.45
C GLN A 208 -0.94 -23.53 1.99
N VAL A 209 -0.73 -22.56 2.88
CA VAL A 209 -0.73 -21.12 2.56
C VAL A 209 0.33 -20.78 1.50
N VAL A 210 1.52 -21.38 1.58
CA VAL A 210 2.57 -21.23 0.54
C VAL A 210 2.08 -21.76 -0.80
N GLU A 211 1.53 -22.96 -0.83
CA GLU A 211 1.08 -23.62 -2.07
C GLU A 211 -0.06 -22.85 -2.73
N GLU A 212 -1.04 -22.39 -1.95
CA GLU A 212 -2.15 -21.58 -2.45
C GLU A 212 -1.67 -20.22 -2.96
N THR A 213 -0.70 -19.59 -2.29
CA THR A 213 -0.10 -18.34 -2.73
C THR A 213 0.71 -18.52 -4.01
N ARG A 214 1.46 -19.62 -4.14
CA ARG A 214 2.17 -19.99 -5.38
C ARG A 214 1.20 -20.20 -6.53
N ALA A 215 0.11 -20.93 -6.30
CA ALA A 215 -0.93 -21.15 -7.30
C ALA A 215 -1.55 -19.83 -7.78
N ALA A 216 -1.83 -18.91 -6.85
CA ALA A 216 -2.39 -17.60 -7.18
C ALA A 216 -1.40 -16.72 -7.98
N LEU A 217 -0.08 -16.87 -7.76
CA LEU A 217 0.96 -16.15 -8.51
C LEU A 217 1.06 -16.58 -9.97
N ASN A 218 0.51 -17.72 -10.38
CA ASN A 218 0.42 -18.10 -11.79
C ASN A 218 -0.42 -17.11 -12.62
N ALA A 219 -1.22 -16.26 -11.97
CA ALA A 219 -1.91 -15.16 -12.65
C ALA A 219 -0.95 -14.04 -13.13
N VAL A 220 0.23 -13.91 -12.53
CA VAL A 220 1.22 -12.85 -12.81
C VAL A 220 2.58 -13.37 -13.28
N LEU A 221 2.83 -14.66 -13.20
CA LEU A 221 4.03 -15.36 -13.69
C LEU A 221 3.61 -16.49 -14.65
N PRO A 222 4.45 -16.86 -15.63
CA PRO A 222 5.69 -16.18 -16.04
C PRO A 222 5.41 -14.84 -16.73
N TYR A 223 6.45 -14.01 -16.82
CA TYR A 223 6.36 -12.73 -17.53
C TYR A 223 6.20 -12.92 -19.04
N SER A 224 5.42 -12.06 -19.68
CA SER A 224 5.41 -11.90 -21.13
C SER A 224 6.68 -11.20 -21.61
N ASP A 225 6.95 -11.26 -22.93
CA ASP A 225 8.12 -10.60 -23.52
C ASP A 225 8.08 -9.08 -23.34
N ALA A 226 6.89 -8.47 -23.45
CA ALA A 226 6.71 -7.05 -23.23
C ALA A 226 6.99 -6.63 -21.78
N GLU A 227 6.56 -7.44 -20.80
CA GLU A 227 6.83 -7.22 -19.38
C GLU A 227 8.32 -7.37 -19.04
N ARG A 228 9.01 -8.36 -19.65
CA ARG A 228 10.46 -8.52 -19.54
C ARG A 228 11.20 -7.32 -20.12
N GLU A 229 10.82 -6.91 -21.31
CA GLU A 229 11.42 -5.73 -21.96
C GLU A 229 11.20 -4.45 -21.13
N PHE A 230 10.03 -4.27 -20.50
CA PHE A 230 9.80 -3.13 -19.59
C PHE A 230 10.79 -3.14 -18.42
N LEU A 231 10.95 -4.31 -17.77
CA LEU A 231 11.91 -4.47 -16.68
C LEU A 231 13.36 -4.25 -17.15
N ASP A 232 13.72 -4.74 -18.32
CA ASP A 232 15.07 -4.56 -18.90
C ASP A 232 15.35 -3.09 -19.23
N ARG A 233 14.35 -2.38 -19.77
CA ARG A 233 14.51 -0.94 -20.08
C ARG A 233 14.74 -0.11 -18.85
N ILE A 234 13.98 -0.33 -17.78
CA ILE A 234 14.16 0.45 -16.55
C ILE A 234 15.41 0.03 -15.77
N LEU A 235 15.65 -1.28 -15.61
CA LEU A 235 16.73 -1.79 -14.77
C LEU A 235 18.11 -1.72 -15.44
N ASP A 236 18.14 -1.77 -16.77
CA ASP A 236 19.41 -1.75 -17.53
C ASP A 236 19.66 -0.43 -18.26
N ARG A 237 18.63 0.29 -18.67
CA ARG A 237 18.75 1.47 -19.50
C ARG A 237 18.21 2.75 -18.84
N ALA A 238 17.73 2.65 -17.61
CA ALA A 238 17.10 3.76 -16.88
C ALA A 238 15.94 4.43 -17.66
N ARG A 239 15.22 3.67 -18.50
CA ARG A 239 14.11 4.15 -19.33
C ARG A 239 12.81 3.55 -18.89
N ILE A 240 11.83 4.42 -18.62
CA ILE A 240 10.45 4.03 -18.30
C ILE A 240 9.67 4.07 -19.61
N GLU A 241 9.15 2.91 -20.06
CA GLU A 241 8.44 2.76 -21.35
C GLU A 241 7.05 2.16 -21.12
N PRO A 242 6.06 2.97 -20.72
CA PRO A 242 4.73 2.48 -20.32
C PRO A 242 3.96 1.80 -21.46
N SER A 243 4.25 2.14 -22.72
CA SER A 243 3.62 1.55 -23.91
C SER A 243 3.78 0.03 -24.01
N LEU A 244 4.79 -0.53 -23.33
CA LEU A 244 4.99 -1.98 -23.21
C LEU A 244 3.96 -2.66 -22.29
N LEU A 245 3.32 -1.90 -21.39
CA LEU A 245 2.39 -2.43 -20.39
C LEU A 245 0.94 -2.04 -20.64
N THR A 246 0.70 -0.90 -21.30
CA THR A 246 -0.66 -0.36 -21.46
C THR A 246 -0.79 0.57 -22.66
N ASN A 247 -1.98 0.55 -23.27
CA ASN A 247 -2.42 1.53 -24.26
C ASN A 247 -3.32 2.62 -23.64
N ASP A 248 -3.65 2.51 -22.36
CA ASP A 248 -4.41 3.52 -21.63
C ASP A 248 -3.49 4.74 -21.38
N PRO A 249 -3.81 5.93 -21.93
CA PRO A 249 -2.96 7.09 -21.82
C PRO A 249 -2.86 7.63 -20.38
N GLU A 250 -3.92 7.48 -19.56
CA GLU A 250 -3.89 7.93 -18.18
C GLU A 250 -2.98 7.04 -17.32
N LEU A 251 -3.08 5.72 -17.48
CA LEU A 251 -2.21 4.79 -16.78
C LEU A 251 -0.77 4.92 -17.25
N ALA A 252 -0.55 5.09 -18.56
CA ALA A 252 0.79 5.32 -19.11
C ALA A 252 1.45 6.57 -18.51
N ASP A 253 0.70 7.67 -18.41
CA ASP A 253 1.19 8.91 -17.81
C ASP A 253 1.53 8.73 -16.32
N ARG A 254 0.69 8.00 -15.56
CA ARG A 254 0.95 7.70 -14.14
C ARG A 254 2.19 6.84 -13.95
N ILE A 255 2.41 5.84 -14.79
CA ILE A 255 3.62 5.02 -14.78
C ILE A 255 4.84 5.86 -15.12
N LEU A 256 4.78 6.67 -16.18
CA LEU A 256 5.90 7.49 -16.64
C LEU A 256 6.37 8.49 -15.57
N HIS A 257 5.43 9.06 -14.82
CA HIS A 257 5.71 10.06 -13.79
C HIS A 257 5.68 9.51 -12.37
N HIS A 258 5.67 8.18 -12.21
CA HIS A 258 5.65 7.57 -10.87
C HIS A 258 6.96 7.85 -10.12
N PRO A 259 6.91 8.50 -8.93
CA PRO A 259 8.11 8.96 -8.22
C PRO A 259 9.13 7.86 -7.93
N ALA A 260 8.66 6.68 -7.53
CA ALA A 260 9.55 5.57 -7.24
C ALA A 260 10.22 4.97 -8.49
N LEU A 261 9.55 4.99 -9.66
CA LEU A 261 10.17 4.59 -10.93
C LEU A 261 11.19 5.62 -11.41
N LEU A 262 10.88 6.92 -11.28
CA LEU A 262 11.83 8.00 -11.61
C LEU A 262 13.08 7.91 -10.74
N TRP A 263 12.90 7.69 -9.44
CA TRP A 263 14.03 7.48 -8.51
C TRP A 263 14.83 6.21 -8.86
N LYS A 264 14.15 5.10 -9.22
CA LYS A 264 14.84 3.88 -9.67
C LYS A 264 15.67 4.13 -10.93
N ALA A 265 15.10 4.81 -11.92
CA ALA A 265 15.79 5.14 -13.15
C ALA A 265 16.99 6.07 -12.90
N GLN A 266 16.87 7.03 -11.97
CA GLN A 266 17.99 7.87 -11.57
C GLN A 266 19.13 7.04 -10.96
N ASN A 267 18.83 6.16 -10.00
CA ASN A 267 19.84 5.29 -9.38
C ASN A 267 20.56 4.39 -10.40
N VAL A 268 19.82 3.87 -11.40
CA VAL A 268 20.43 3.06 -12.47
C VAL A 268 21.40 3.90 -13.31
N ARG A 269 21.07 5.16 -13.61
CA ARG A 269 21.99 6.07 -14.35
C ARG A 269 23.25 6.37 -13.55
N GLU A 270 23.09 6.69 -12.27
CA GLU A 270 24.22 7.01 -11.36
C GLU A 270 25.17 5.82 -11.20
N PHE A 271 24.60 4.61 -11.02
CA PHE A 271 25.41 3.39 -10.90
C PHE A 271 26.18 3.02 -12.16
N ARG A 272 25.68 3.39 -13.37
CA ARG A 272 26.35 3.10 -14.64
C ARG A 272 27.27 4.21 -15.13
N GLY A 273 27.13 5.42 -14.57
CA GLY A 273 27.98 6.56 -14.88
C GLY A 273 29.22 6.67 -13.97
N SER A 274 29.29 5.82 -12.96
CA SER A 274 30.44 5.60 -12.08
C SER A 274 31.23 4.35 -12.50
#